data_0166c22385e87fd1f835fa1457717c54
#
_entry.id   0166c22385e87fd1f835fa1457717c54
#
_cell.length_a   1.000
_cell.length_b   1.000
_cell.length_c   1.000
_cell.angle_alpha   90.00
_cell.angle_beta   90.00
_cell.angle_gamma   90.00
#
_symmetry.space_group_name_H-M   'P 1'
#
loop_
_entity.id
_entity.type
_entity.pdbx_description
1 polymer ?
#
loop_
_entity_poly.entity_id
_entity_poly.type
_entity_poly.pdbx_seq_one_letter_code
_entity_poly.pdbx_strand_id
1 'polypeptide(L)'
;HLVPEKLERRYSKAQIRKSSRFVTEIVTLGSSLTCYLNNLGIENVYTSFHYVDNNYYTPSANLYNRGGDVKVIVMGALARDFEQIAYIVSRLPQIHFYICKGRENIDYLFSGLKNATLVGYVPEAELKHYMNDSDISLNVMKDTIGSNVICTSMATGLAMVVSDVGSIRDYCDETNACFCSSPDDFIKNIMILANDRELLNSLKKMSLKKAQQFSIDNYCVSLSSLLK
;
A
#
# COMPACT_ATOMS: atom_id res chain seq x y z
N HIS A 1 2.68 7.01 11.84
CA HIS A 1 2.79 7.03 10.38
C HIS A 1 2.96 8.47 9.86
N LEU A 2 4.14 9.06 10.11
CA LEU A 2 4.45 10.40 9.63
C LEU A 2 5.50 10.29 8.53
N VAL A 3 5.15 10.66 7.32
CA VAL A 3 6.11 10.92 6.25
C VAL A 3 6.91 12.20 6.57
N PRO A 4 8.13 12.40 6.02
CA PRO A 4 8.98 13.54 6.32
C PRO A 4 8.26 14.89 6.25
N GLU A 5 7.49 15.15 5.20
CA GLU A 5 6.72 16.39 5.05
C GLU A 5 5.71 16.62 6.18
N LYS A 6 4.99 15.58 6.61
CA LYS A 6 4.02 15.68 7.72
C LYS A 6 4.72 15.87 9.06
N LEU A 7 5.92 15.33 9.21
CA LEU A 7 6.74 15.53 10.39
C LEU A 7 7.19 17.00 10.50
N GLU A 8 7.68 17.59 9.40
CA GLU A 8 8.10 18.99 9.32
C GLU A 8 6.94 19.99 9.51
N ARG A 9 5.71 19.63 9.10
CA ARG A 9 4.52 20.45 9.38
C ARG A 9 4.17 20.54 10.86
N ARG A 10 4.57 19.55 11.66
CA ARG A 10 4.25 19.47 13.10
C ARG A 10 5.38 19.96 13.98
N TYR A 11 6.62 19.71 13.57
CA TYR A 11 7.81 19.97 14.37
C TYR A 11 8.90 20.60 13.50
N SER A 12 9.57 21.62 14.03
CA SER A 12 10.77 22.16 13.38
C SER A 12 11.91 21.14 13.43
N LYS A 13 12.84 21.22 12.47
CA LYS A 13 14.04 20.36 12.44
C LYS A 13 14.83 20.41 13.75
N ALA A 14 14.87 21.59 14.41
CA ALA A 14 15.53 21.76 15.70
C ALA A 14 14.81 20.98 16.82
N GLN A 15 13.47 20.99 16.82
CA GLN A 15 12.67 20.20 17.79
C GLN A 15 12.86 18.70 17.58
N ILE A 16 12.86 18.24 16.33
CA ILE A 16 13.10 16.80 16.00
C ILE A 16 14.47 16.38 16.54
N ARG A 17 15.54 17.13 16.23
CA ARG A 17 16.90 16.87 16.74
C ARG A 17 16.98 16.91 18.26
N LYS A 18 16.29 17.86 18.90
CA LYS A 18 16.29 17.97 20.38
C LYS A 18 15.62 16.75 20.99
N SER A 19 14.46 16.36 20.46
CA SER A 19 13.69 15.22 20.99
C SER A 19 14.41 13.89 20.79
N SER A 20 15.14 13.70 19.68
CA SER A 20 15.90 12.47 19.42
C SER A 20 17.00 12.18 20.44
N ARG A 21 17.51 13.20 21.12
CA ARG A 21 18.54 13.06 22.16
C ARG A 21 18.04 12.36 23.44
N PHE A 22 16.74 12.26 23.61
CA PHE A 22 16.10 11.65 24.79
C PHE A 22 15.60 10.21 24.53
N VAL A 23 15.88 9.66 23.34
CA VAL A 23 15.51 8.29 22.99
C VAL A 23 16.77 7.49 22.65
N THR A 24 16.80 6.25 23.07
CA THR A 24 17.92 5.35 22.79
C THR A 24 17.94 4.97 21.31
N GLU A 25 16.78 4.61 20.77
CA GLU A 25 16.63 4.11 19.40
C GLU A 25 15.36 4.67 18.77
N ILE A 26 15.41 4.95 17.47
CA ILE A 26 14.27 5.34 16.66
C ILE A 26 14.05 4.27 15.58
N VAL A 27 12.88 3.67 15.58
CA VAL A 27 12.49 2.69 14.56
C VAL A 27 11.58 3.36 13.55
N THR A 28 11.97 3.33 12.29
CA THR A 28 11.15 3.78 11.17
C THR A 28 10.59 2.56 10.42
N LEU A 29 9.51 2.75 9.68
CA LEU A 29 8.88 1.68 8.91
C LEU A 29 9.14 1.81 7.39
N GLY A 30 10.17 2.57 7.03
CA GLY A 30 10.60 2.74 5.66
C GLY A 30 11.85 3.62 5.55
N SER A 31 12.65 3.34 4.53
CA SER A 31 13.97 3.93 4.31
C SER A 31 13.92 5.45 4.07
N SER A 32 12.86 5.97 3.46
CA SER A 32 12.74 7.42 3.21
C SER A 32 12.75 8.24 4.49
N LEU A 33 12.08 7.75 5.56
CA LEU A 33 12.09 8.42 6.85
C LEU A 33 13.43 8.25 7.57
N THR A 34 14.06 7.08 7.46
CA THR A 34 15.42 6.85 7.98
C THR A 34 16.41 7.83 7.35
N CYS A 35 16.44 7.91 6.00
CA CYS A 35 17.29 8.85 5.27
C CYS A 35 17.05 10.30 5.70
N TYR A 36 15.79 10.69 5.86
CA TYR A 36 15.43 12.03 6.33
C TYR A 36 16.01 12.31 7.72
N LEU A 37 15.86 11.39 8.68
CA LEU A 37 16.36 11.59 10.04
C LEU A 37 17.90 11.57 10.09
N ASN A 38 18.55 10.70 9.33
CA ASN A 38 20.01 10.68 9.19
C ASN A 38 20.55 12.01 8.62
N ASN A 39 19.86 12.59 7.63
CA ASN A 39 20.19 13.91 7.08
C ASN A 39 20.01 15.05 8.09
N LEU A 40 19.26 14.82 9.15
CA LEU A 40 19.19 15.73 10.31
C LEU A 40 20.32 15.49 11.32
N GLY A 41 21.23 14.54 11.11
CA GLY A 41 22.30 14.18 12.03
C GLY A 41 21.81 13.32 13.21
N ILE A 42 20.75 12.55 13.02
CA ILE A 42 20.22 11.60 14.00
C ILE A 42 20.67 10.20 13.53
N GLU A 43 21.59 9.57 14.27
CA GLU A 43 22.27 8.35 13.84
C GLU A 43 21.65 7.06 14.42
N ASN A 44 20.96 7.16 15.56
CA ASN A 44 20.30 6.03 16.22
C ASN A 44 18.95 5.70 15.59
N VAL A 45 18.93 5.52 14.26
CA VAL A 45 17.72 5.26 13.47
C VAL A 45 17.84 3.92 12.75
N TYR A 46 16.87 3.04 12.95
CA TYR A 46 16.79 1.73 12.32
C TYR A 46 15.57 1.65 11.42
N THR A 47 15.74 1.11 10.23
CA THR A 47 14.63 0.81 9.34
C THR A 47 14.10 -0.58 9.65
N SER A 48 12.83 -0.65 10.00
CA SER A 48 12.03 -1.86 10.09
C SER A 48 10.91 -1.79 9.05
N PHE A 49 9.86 -2.56 9.20
CA PHE A 49 8.76 -2.65 8.25
C PHE A 49 7.40 -2.81 8.94
N HIS A 50 6.32 -2.54 8.21
CA HIS A 50 4.98 -2.97 8.60
C HIS A 50 4.86 -4.47 8.46
N TYR A 51 4.27 -5.12 9.46
CA TYR A 51 4.00 -6.55 9.41
C TYR A 51 2.56 -6.86 8.99
N VAL A 52 2.34 -8.10 8.62
CA VAL A 52 1.02 -8.66 8.33
C VAL A 52 0.85 -10.02 9.00
N ASP A 53 -0.36 -10.30 9.49
CA ASP A 53 -0.74 -11.64 9.94
C ASP A 53 -1.09 -12.51 8.73
N ASN A 54 -0.13 -13.31 8.29
CA ASN A 54 -0.29 -14.21 7.14
C ASN A 54 -1.23 -15.39 7.43
N ASN A 55 -1.61 -15.63 8.69
CA ASN A 55 -2.59 -16.63 9.05
C ASN A 55 -4.02 -16.09 8.90
N TYR A 56 -4.19 -14.80 9.18
CA TYR A 56 -5.47 -14.12 9.00
C TYR A 56 -5.66 -13.67 7.55
N TYR A 57 -4.71 -12.93 6.96
CA TYR A 57 -4.79 -12.46 5.57
C TYR A 57 -4.30 -13.56 4.62
N THR A 58 -5.24 -14.40 4.21
CA THR A 58 -5.00 -15.51 3.29
C THR A 58 -5.70 -15.26 1.96
N PRO A 59 -5.11 -15.72 0.85
CA PRO A 59 -5.73 -15.59 -0.47
C PRO A 59 -7.01 -16.42 -0.58
N SER A 60 -7.87 -16.05 -1.53
CA SER A 60 -9.01 -16.87 -1.94
C SER A 60 -8.55 -18.20 -2.51
N ALA A 61 -9.32 -19.29 -2.27
CA ALA A 61 -9.06 -20.59 -2.86
C ALA A 61 -9.01 -20.55 -4.41
N ASN A 62 -9.73 -19.62 -5.03
CA ASN A 62 -9.81 -19.45 -6.48
C ASN A 62 -8.91 -18.34 -7.00
N LEU A 63 -7.83 -17.98 -6.29
CA LEU A 63 -6.97 -16.81 -6.58
C LEU A 63 -6.56 -16.71 -8.06
N TYR A 64 -6.18 -17.82 -8.70
CA TYR A 64 -5.67 -17.85 -10.08
C TYR A 64 -6.72 -18.23 -11.12
N ASN A 65 -7.83 -18.82 -10.71
CA ASN A 65 -8.85 -19.39 -11.58
C ASN A 65 -10.18 -18.64 -11.49
N ARG A 66 -10.15 -17.40 -11.00
CA ARG A 66 -11.36 -16.59 -10.93
C ARG A 66 -11.79 -16.21 -12.34
N GLY A 67 -12.97 -16.70 -12.73
CA GLY A 67 -13.61 -16.30 -13.98
C GLY A 67 -14.11 -14.85 -13.90
N GLY A 68 -14.39 -14.26 -15.07
CA GLY A 68 -14.94 -12.91 -15.17
C GLY A 68 -13.88 -11.82 -15.32
N ASP A 69 -14.34 -10.56 -15.22
CA ASP A 69 -13.52 -9.38 -15.41
C ASP A 69 -12.62 -9.11 -14.21
N VAL A 70 -11.48 -8.47 -14.48
CA VAL A 70 -10.55 -8.03 -13.45
C VAL A 70 -11.21 -6.97 -12.58
N LYS A 71 -11.06 -7.11 -11.27
CA LYS A 71 -11.52 -6.14 -10.27
C LYS A 71 -10.36 -5.50 -9.54
N VAL A 72 -10.49 -4.22 -9.29
CA VAL A 72 -9.48 -3.40 -8.62
C VAL A 72 -10.00 -2.94 -7.27
N ILE A 73 -9.16 -3.02 -6.22
CA ILE A 73 -9.48 -2.47 -4.91
C ILE A 73 -8.57 -1.29 -4.57
N VAL A 74 -9.17 -0.25 -4.01
CA VAL A 74 -8.50 0.90 -3.40
C VAL A 74 -8.79 0.88 -1.91
N MET A 75 -7.77 0.90 -1.07
CA MET A 75 -7.94 0.85 0.39
C MET A 75 -7.10 1.91 1.09
N GLY A 76 -7.59 2.33 2.27
CA GLY A 76 -6.92 3.30 3.13
C GLY A 76 -7.06 4.74 2.66
N ALA A 77 -6.87 5.67 3.59
CA ALA A 77 -7.06 7.10 3.35
C ALA A 77 -5.75 7.90 3.43
N LEU A 78 -4.79 7.42 4.23
CA LEU A 78 -3.58 8.18 4.53
C LEU A 78 -2.70 8.38 3.30
N ALA A 79 -2.42 9.64 2.96
CA ALA A 79 -1.62 10.07 1.82
C ALA A 79 -2.13 9.58 0.44
N ARG A 80 -3.41 9.20 0.33
CA ARG A 80 -4.04 8.86 -0.95
C ARG A 80 -4.37 10.10 -1.76
N ASP A 81 -4.28 9.98 -3.09
CA ASP A 81 -4.74 11.00 -4.03
C ASP A 81 -6.07 10.55 -4.64
N PHE A 82 -7.19 10.85 -3.93
CA PHE A 82 -8.52 10.43 -4.37
C PHE A 82 -9.00 11.14 -5.63
N GLU A 83 -8.54 12.35 -5.93
CA GLU A 83 -8.84 13.04 -7.18
C GLU A 83 -8.22 12.29 -8.37
N GLN A 84 -6.96 11.91 -8.24
CA GLN A 84 -6.28 11.10 -9.25
C GLN A 84 -6.90 9.71 -9.37
N ILE A 85 -7.31 9.08 -8.26
CA ILE A 85 -8.03 7.79 -8.27
C ILE A 85 -9.34 7.92 -9.05
N ALA A 86 -10.15 8.94 -8.79
CA ALA A 86 -11.41 9.17 -9.48
C ALA A 86 -11.19 9.39 -10.99
N TYR A 87 -10.15 10.13 -11.37
CA TYR A 87 -9.75 10.28 -12.76
C TYR A 87 -9.42 8.94 -13.41
N ILE A 88 -8.58 8.10 -12.78
CA ILE A 88 -8.22 6.76 -13.29
C ILE A 88 -9.47 5.90 -13.47
N VAL A 89 -10.36 5.87 -12.48
CA VAL A 89 -11.64 5.12 -12.51
C VAL A 89 -12.52 5.57 -13.69
N SER A 90 -12.60 6.88 -13.92
CA SER A 90 -13.39 7.44 -15.04
C SER A 90 -12.87 7.04 -16.41
N ARG A 91 -11.56 6.76 -16.52
CA ARG A 91 -10.90 6.37 -17.78
C ARG A 91 -10.98 4.87 -18.08
N LEU A 92 -11.46 4.07 -17.11
CA LEU A 92 -11.52 2.61 -17.19
C LEU A 92 -12.95 2.09 -16.93
N PRO A 93 -13.97 2.50 -17.70
CA PRO A 93 -15.37 2.17 -17.43
C PRO A 93 -15.67 0.66 -17.49
N GLN A 94 -14.82 -0.13 -18.13
CA GLN A 94 -14.93 -1.59 -18.24
C GLN A 94 -14.32 -2.34 -17.06
N ILE A 95 -13.60 -1.66 -16.16
CA ILE A 95 -13.01 -2.25 -14.96
C ILE A 95 -13.85 -1.88 -13.75
N HIS A 96 -14.16 -2.84 -12.89
CA HIS A 96 -14.87 -2.59 -11.64
C HIS A 96 -13.91 -2.25 -10.50
N PHE A 97 -14.22 -1.17 -9.75
CA PHE A 97 -13.42 -0.69 -8.64
C PHE A 97 -14.19 -0.76 -7.33
N TYR A 98 -13.61 -1.39 -6.31
CA TYR A 98 -14.02 -1.24 -4.91
C TYR A 98 -13.21 -0.09 -4.28
N ILE A 99 -13.88 0.98 -3.88
CA ILE A 99 -13.28 2.14 -3.22
C ILE A 99 -13.58 2.07 -1.73
N CYS A 100 -12.71 1.39 -0.98
CA CYS A 100 -12.83 1.23 0.46
C CYS A 100 -12.34 2.50 1.16
N LYS A 101 -13.21 3.52 1.17
CA LYS A 101 -12.94 4.87 1.65
C LYS A 101 -12.93 5.02 3.17
N GLY A 102 -13.42 4.02 3.89
CA GLY A 102 -13.59 4.11 5.33
C GLY A 102 -14.51 5.27 5.72
N ARG A 103 -13.99 6.24 6.47
CA ARG A 103 -14.76 7.41 6.96
C ARG A 103 -14.54 8.67 6.12
N GLU A 104 -13.80 8.58 5.01
CA GLU A 104 -13.52 9.73 4.16
C GLU A 104 -14.78 10.19 3.40
N ASN A 105 -14.96 11.49 3.32
CA ASN A 105 -16.07 12.10 2.58
C ASN A 105 -15.59 12.44 1.15
N ILE A 106 -15.58 11.43 0.29
CA ILE A 106 -15.09 11.52 -1.09
C ILE A 106 -16.12 11.09 -2.14
N ASP A 107 -17.36 10.85 -1.73
CA ASP A 107 -18.43 10.32 -2.58
C ASP A 107 -18.69 11.20 -3.81
N TYR A 108 -18.52 12.51 -3.65
CA TYR A 108 -18.69 13.48 -4.71
C TYR A 108 -17.70 13.30 -5.87
N LEU A 109 -16.49 12.78 -5.60
CA LEU A 109 -15.46 12.51 -6.64
C LEU A 109 -15.86 11.35 -7.57
N PHE A 110 -16.67 10.42 -7.07
CA PHE A 110 -17.08 9.22 -7.80
C PHE A 110 -18.54 9.31 -8.29
N SER A 111 -19.17 10.47 -8.15
CA SER A 111 -20.54 10.69 -8.59
C SER A 111 -20.67 10.44 -10.09
N GLY A 112 -21.60 9.56 -10.47
CA GLY A 112 -21.83 9.16 -11.87
C GLY A 112 -20.88 8.07 -12.42
N LEU A 113 -19.89 7.62 -11.67
CA LEU A 113 -19.01 6.52 -12.07
C LEU A 113 -19.66 5.17 -11.74
N LYS A 114 -20.31 4.54 -12.74
CA LYS A 114 -21.08 3.28 -12.56
C LYS A 114 -20.19 2.06 -12.28
N ASN A 115 -18.91 2.16 -12.55
CA ASN A 115 -17.91 1.12 -12.36
C ASN A 115 -17.20 1.21 -10.98
N ALA A 116 -17.65 2.10 -10.09
CA ALA A 116 -17.11 2.26 -8.74
C ALA A 116 -18.17 1.89 -7.69
N THR A 117 -17.82 0.97 -6.80
CA THR A 117 -18.57 0.68 -5.57
C THR A 117 -17.86 1.34 -4.40
N LEU A 118 -18.52 2.33 -3.80
CA LEU A 118 -18.01 3.02 -2.61
C LEU A 118 -18.34 2.19 -1.36
N VAL A 119 -17.29 1.75 -0.67
CA VAL A 119 -17.38 0.98 0.57
C VAL A 119 -16.99 1.90 1.74
N GLY A 120 -17.92 2.13 2.65
CA GLY A 120 -17.68 2.90 3.87
C GLY A 120 -16.80 2.17 4.87
N TYR A 121 -16.89 2.58 6.14
CA TYR A 121 -16.21 1.83 7.20
C TYR A 121 -16.93 0.48 7.42
N VAL A 122 -16.18 -0.60 7.23
CA VAL A 122 -16.65 -1.98 7.40
C VAL A 122 -15.76 -2.73 8.37
N PRO A 123 -16.24 -3.80 9.03
CA PRO A 123 -15.40 -4.71 9.80
C PRO A 123 -14.28 -5.31 8.95
N GLU A 124 -13.17 -5.67 9.58
CA GLU A 124 -11.98 -6.20 8.91
C GLU A 124 -12.27 -7.48 8.08
N ALA A 125 -13.15 -8.35 8.57
CA ALA A 125 -13.56 -9.55 7.85
C ALA A 125 -14.28 -9.23 6.53
N GLU A 126 -15.11 -8.18 6.52
CA GLU A 126 -15.78 -7.72 5.30
C GLU A 126 -14.79 -7.06 4.34
N LEU A 127 -13.84 -6.26 4.86
CA LEU A 127 -12.78 -5.69 4.03
C LEU A 127 -11.95 -6.80 3.37
N LYS A 128 -11.60 -7.86 4.11
CA LYS A 128 -10.92 -9.04 3.58
C LYS A 128 -11.73 -9.73 2.47
N HIS A 129 -13.07 -9.73 2.57
CA HIS A 129 -13.92 -10.26 1.50
C HIS A 129 -13.75 -9.44 0.20
N TYR A 130 -13.78 -8.10 0.27
CA TYR A 130 -13.50 -7.26 -0.90
C TYR A 130 -12.09 -7.46 -1.46
N MET A 131 -11.07 -7.64 -0.59
CA MET A 131 -9.71 -7.97 -1.02
C MET A 131 -9.69 -9.28 -1.79
N ASN A 132 -10.30 -10.34 -1.25
CA ASN A 132 -10.37 -11.65 -1.88
C ASN A 132 -11.25 -11.68 -3.16
N ASP A 133 -12.14 -10.72 -3.33
CA ASP A 133 -12.92 -10.52 -4.55
C ASP A 133 -12.26 -9.58 -5.56
N SER A 134 -11.03 -9.14 -5.30
CA SER A 134 -10.25 -8.27 -6.19
C SER A 134 -9.04 -9.00 -6.77
N ASP A 135 -8.45 -8.44 -7.82
CA ASP A 135 -7.26 -8.95 -8.49
C ASP A 135 -6.06 -8.01 -8.35
N ILE A 136 -6.32 -6.73 -8.30
CA ILE A 136 -5.33 -5.65 -8.27
C ILE A 136 -5.57 -4.77 -7.06
N SER A 137 -4.51 -4.45 -6.30
CA SER A 137 -4.51 -3.38 -5.30
C SER A 137 -3.95 -2.10 -5.92
N LEU A 138 -4.80 -1.09 -6.08
CA LEU A 138 -4.43 0.21 -6.62
C LEU A 138 -4.05 1.17 -5.48
N ASN A 139 -2.82 1.67 -5.53
CA ASN A 139 -2.25 2.50 -4.49
C ASN A 139 -1.70 3.81 -5.07
N VAL A 140 -2.58 4.77 -5.33
CA VAL A 140 -2.22 6.12 -5.77
C VAL A 140 -1.91 6.96 -4.54
N MET A 141 -0.64 7.24 -4.32
CA MET A 141 -0.12 7.86 -3.10
C MET A 141 0.74 9.08 -3.41
N LYS A 142 0.64 10.11 -2.54
CA LYS A 142 1.52 11.30 -2.58
C LYS A 142 2.87 11.03 -1.92
N ASP A 143 2.90 10.13 -0.92
CA ASP A 143 4.10 9.67 -0.22
C ASP A 143 3.75 8.43 0.63
N THR A 144 4.77 7.62 0.99
CA THR A 144 4.60 6.48 1.89
C THR A 144 5.88 6.13 2.65
N ILE A 145 5.71 5.67 3.89
CA ILE A 145 6.74 5.00 4.68
C ILE A 145 6.43 3.50 4.83
N GLY A 146 5.65 2.94 3.92
CA GLY A 146 5.01 1.64 4.03
C GLY A 146 3.65 1.73 4.72
N SER A 147 2.84 0.72 4.56
CA SER A 147 1.51 0.66 5.18
C SER A 147 0.99 -0.76 5.31
N ASN A 148 0.09 -0.96 6.28
CA ASN A 148 -0.64 -2.22 6.42
C ASN A 148 -1.37 -2.61 5.13
N VAL A 149 -1.93 -1.63 4.40
CA VAL A 149 -2.63 -1.86 3.13
C VAL A 149 -1.72 -2.57 2.12
N ILE A 150 -0.45 -2.16 2.01
CA ILE A 150 0.51 -2.80 1.10
C ILE A 150 0.75 -4.25 1.53
N CYS A 151 1.06 -4.48 2.81
CA CYS A 151 1.36 -5.81 3.33
C CYS A 151 0.14 -6.74 3.26
N THR A 152 -1.06 -6.27 3.64
CA THR A 152 -2.29 -7.06 3.57
C THR A 152 -2.72 -7.37 2.13
N SER A 153 -2.54 -6.42 1.20
CA SER A 153 -2.77 -6.65 -0.23
C SER A 153 -1.88 -7.75 -0.78
N MET A 154 -0.59 -7.74 -0.43
CA MET A 154 0.33 -8.80 -0.83
C MET A 154 -0.04 -10.14 -0.21
N ALA A 155 -0.41 -10.18 1.07
CA ALA A 155 -0.78 -11.41 1.79
C ALA A 155 -2.08 -12.04 1.26
N THR A 156 -2.99 -11.25 0.71
CA THR A 156 -4.20 -11.74 0.02
C THR A 156 -3.95 -12.06 -1.47
N GLY A 157 -2.71 -11.89 -1.95
CA GLY A 157 -2.32 -12.25 -3.30
C GLY A 157 -2.80 -11.29 -4.38
N LEU A 158 -2.89 -10.00 -4.09
CA LEU A 158 -3.23 -8.99 -5.10
C LEU A 158 -1.98 -8.58 -5.89
N ALA A 159 -2.12 -8.38 -7.20
CA ALA A 159 -1.11 -7.67 -7.98
C ALA A 159 -1.08 -6.21 -7.57
N MET A 160 0.10 -5.63 -7.41
CA MET A 160 0.26 -4.27 -6.91
C MET A 160 0.41 -3.28 -8.06
N VAL A 161 -0.40 -2.21 -8.09
CA VAL A 161 -0.22 -1.06 -8.98
C VAL A 161 -0.07 0.17 -8.08
N VAL A 162 1.13 0.75 -8.04
CA VAL A 162 1.54 1.65 -6.96
C VAL A 162 2.24 2.91 -7.48
N SER A 163 2.06 4.04 -6.79
CA SER A 163 2.92 5.21 -7.02
C SER A 163 4.36 4.90 -6.65
N ASP A 164 5.32 5.31 -7.48
CA ASP A 164 6.75 5.20 -7.20
C ASP A 164 7.22 6.35 -6.30
N VAL A 165 6.83 6.32 -5.03
CA VAL A 165 7.08 7.39 -4.07
C VAL A 165 7.52 6.86 -2.70
N GLY A 166 8.26 7.67 -1.97
CA GLY A 166 8.68 7.38 -0.60
C GLY A 166 9.40 6.04 -0.46
N SER A 167 8.93 5.22 0.47
CA SER A 167 9.50 3.91 0.79
C SER A 167 8.76 2.74 0.12
N ILE A 168 8.02 2.95 -0.97
CA ILE A 168 7.26 1.85 -1.60
C ILE A 168 8.17 0.72 -2.06
N ARG A 169 9.40 1.04 -2.51
CA ARG A 169 10.39 0.07 -2.98
C ARG A 169 11.04 -0.77 -1.86
N ASP A 170 10.82 -0.42 -0.60
CA ASP A 170 11.16 -1.28 0.54
C ASP A 170 10.20 -2.49 0.65
N TYR A 171 9.00 -2.38 0.07
CA TYR A 171 7.92 -3.37 0.15
C TYR A 171 7.66 -4.10 -1.16
N CYS A 172 7.78 -3.41 -2.28
CA CYS A 172 7.47 -3.93 -3.60
C CYS A 172 8.68 -3.81 -4.54
N ASP A 173 8.73 -4.70 -5.52
CA ASP A 173 9.64 -4.61 -6.68
C ASP A 173 8.91 -4.98 -7.97
N GLU A 174 9.60 -4.96 -9.09
CA GLU A 174 9.05 -5.24 -10.42
C GLU A 174 8.51 -6.67 -10.58
N THR A 175 8.80 -7.57 -9.65
CA THR A 175 8.26 -8.95 -9.70
C THR A 175 6.83 -9.05 -9.20
N ASN A 176 6.37 -8.10 -8.35
CA ASN A 176 5.02 -8.12 -7.78
C ASN A 176 4.23 -6.82 -7.98
N ALA A 177 4.87 -5.76 -8.52
CA ALA A 177 4.25 -4.45 -8.67
C ALA A 177 4.56 -3.78 -10.01
N CYS A 178 3.59 -3.01 -10.50
CA CYS A 178 3.77 -2.01 -11.53
C CYS A 178 3.92 -0.64 -10.86
N PHE A 179 5.08 -0.01 -11.03
CA PHE A 179 5.37 1.33 -10.52
C PHE A 179 4.87 2.39 -11.50
N CYS A 180 4.20 3.42 -10.97
CA CYS A 180 3.55 4.45 -11.75
C CYS A 180 3.97 5.84 -11.25
N SER A 181 4.29 6.73 -12.19
CA SER A 181 4.67 8.13 -11.91
C SER A 181 3.62 9.12 -12.42
N SER A 182 2.69 8.68 -13.27
CA SER A 182 1.62 9.49 -13.85
C SER A 182 0.28 8.76 -13.83
N PRO A 183 -0.86 9.49 -13.95
CA PRO A 183 -2.18 8.87 -14.11
C PRO A 183 -2.26 7.90 -15.29
N ASP A 184 -1.58 8.22 -16.40
CA ASP A 184 -1.59 7.39 -17.61
C ASP A 184 -0.83 6.07 -17.40
N ASP A 185 0.22 6.05 -16.55
CA ASP A 185 0.91 4.81 -16.20
C ASP A 185 -0.03 3.86 -15.44
N PHE A 186 -0.84 4.39 -14.50
CA PHE A 186 -1.84 3.59 -13.79
C PHE A 186 -2.87 2.99 -14.74
N ILE A 187 -3.43 3.81 -15.62
CA ILE A 187 -4.42 3.38 -16.63
C ILE A 187 -3.82 2.29 -17.52
N LYS A 188 -2.62 2.52 -18.05
CA LYS A 188 -1.91 1.57 -18.90
C LYS A 188 -1.64 0.25 -18.19
N ASN A 189 -1.10 0.29 -16.98
CA ASN A 189 -0.74 -0.92 -16.25
C ASN A 189 -1.97 -1.73 -15.84
N ILE A 190 -3.06 -1.09 -15.39
CA ILE A 190 -4.32 -1.78 -15.10
C ILE A 190 -4.86 -2.47 -16.36
N MET A 191 -4.83 -1.80 -17.52
CA MET A 191 -5.27 -2.38 -18.78
C MET A 191 -4.40 -3.54 -19.24
N ILE A 192 -3.08 -3.46 -19.08
CA ILE A 192 -2.17 -4.58 -19.37
C ILE A 192 -2.56 -5.77 -18.52
N LEU A 193 -2.69 -5.59 -17.21
CA LEU A 193 -3.02 -6.67 -16.28
C LEU A 193 -4.44 -7.23 -16.50
N ALA A 194 -5.38 -6.42 -16.96
CA ALA A 194 -6.72 -6.88 -17.30
C ALA A 194 -6.75 -7.78 -18.55
N ASN A 195 -5.82 -7.57 -19.49
CA ASN A 195 -5.75 -8.31 -20.74
C ASN A 195 -4.71 -9.45 -20.74
N ASP A 196 -3.78 -9.46 -19.78
CA ASP A 196 -2.73 -10.48 -19.64
C ASP A 196 -2.89 -11.22 -18.32
N ARG A 197 -3.62 -12.33 -18.34
CA ARG A 197 -3.87 -13.17 -17.16
C ARG A 197 -2.62 -13.89 -16.66
N GLU A 198 -1.66 -14.19 -17.51
CA GLU A 198 -0.40 -14.84 -17.12
C GLU A 198 0.44 -13.87 -16.32
N LEU A 199 0.61 -12.65 -16.82
CA LEU A 199 1.32 -11.59 -16.11
C LEU A 199 0.64 -11.26 -14.78
N LEU A 200 -0.69 -11.08 -14.78
CA LEU A 200 -1.47 -10.81 -13.56
C LEU A 200 -1.23 -11.91 -12.51
N ASN A 201 -1.35 -13.17 -12.88
CA ASN A 201 -1.16 -14.31 -11.98
C ASN A 201 0.30 -14.41 -11.50
N SER A 202 1.27 -14.08 -12.33
CA SER A 202 2.69 -14.01 -11.93
C SER A 202 2.90 -12.98 -10.82
N LEU A 203 2.40 -11.75 -10.99
CA LEU A 203 2.49 -10.70 -9.97
C LEU A 203 1.78 -11.09 -8.67
N LYS A 204 0.58 -11.69 -8.77
CA LYS A 204 -0.19 -12.21 -7.61
C LYS A 204 0.62 -13.25 -6.83
N LYS A 205 1.26 -14.20 -7.52
CA LYS A 205 2.11 -15.23 -6.92
C LYS A 205 3.31 -14.61 -6.20
N MET A 206 3.94 -13.62 -6.82
CA MET A 206 5.10 -12.96 -6.21
C MET A 206 4.70 -12.07 -5.03
N SER A 207 3.52 -11.45 -5.05
CA SER A 207 2.97 -10.74 -3.89
C SER A 207 2.84 -11.66 -2.68
N LEU A 208 2.28 -12.87 -2.83
CA LEU A 208 2.20 -13.86 -1.75
C LEU A 208 3.57 -14.23 -1.20
N LYS A 209 4.55 -14.45 -2.09
CA LYS A 209 5.92 -14.78 -1.68
C LYS A 209 6.56 -13.64 -0.89
N LYS A 210 6.36 -12.39 -1.35
CA LYS A 210 6.88 -11.19 -0.68
C LYS A 210 6.24 -10.95 0.68
N ALA A 211 4.93 -11.19 0.81
CA ALA A 211 4.22 -11.03 2.09
C ALA A 211 4.82 -11.87 3.23
N GLN A 212 5.45 -13.01 2.92
CA GLN A 212 6.12 -13.83 3.95
C GLN A 212 7.30 -13.12 4.60
N GLN A 213 7.96 -12.20 3.90
CA GLN A 213 9.06 -11.42 4.44
C GLN A 213 8.59 -10.43 5.53
N PHE A 214 7.31 -10.02 5.45
CA PHE A 214 6.66 -9.07 6.35
C PHE A 214 5.78 -9.75 7.40
N SER A 215 6.07 -11.01 7.75
CA SER A 215 5.35 -11.74 8.79
C SER A 215 5.56 -11.12 10.17
N ILE A 216 4.63 -11.39 11.10
CA ILE A 216 4.75 -11.00 12.51
C ILE A 216 6.05 -11.57 13.11
N ASP A 217 6.39 -12.82 12.81
CA ASP A 217 7.60 -13.47 13.34
C ASP A 217 8.87 -12.74 12.90
N ASN A 218 8.98 -12.41 11.60
CA ASN A 218 10.10 -11.64 11.07
C ASN A 218 10.18 -10.23 11.70
N TYR A 219 9.04 -9.60 11.94
CA TYR A 219 8.99 -8.31 12.63
C TYR A 219 9.49 -8.42 14.07
N CYS A 220 9.08 -9.44 14.82
CA CYS A 220 9.56 -9.70 16.17
C CYS A 220 11.07 -9.95 16.20
N VAL A 221 11.60 -10.73 15.22
CA VAL A 221 13.05 -10.95 15.07
C VAL A 221 13.79 -9.63 14.80
N SER A 222 13.27 -8.80 13.89
CA SER A 222 13.84 -7.48 13.58
C SER A 222 13.92 -6.59 14.82
N LEU A 223 12.85 -6.49 15.61
CA LEU A 223 12.84 -5.69 16.84
C LEU A 223 13.77 -6.28 17.92
N SER A 224 13.79 -7.60 18.08
CA SER A 224 14.65 -8.25 19.09
C SER A 224 16.13 -8.02 18.83
N SER A 225 16.54 -7.81 17.60
CA SER A 225 17.92 -7.47 17.25
C SER A 225 18.34 -6.06 17.69
N LEU A 226 17.37 -5.16 17.90
CA LEU A 226 17.60 -3.79 18.37
C LEU A 226 17.69 -3.67 19.89
N LEU A 227 17.23 -4.70 20.62
CA LEU A 227 17.20 -4.70 22.10
C LEU A 227 18.44 -5.36 22.72
N LYS A 228 19.43 -5.72 21.92
CA LYS A 228 20.71 -6.30 22.36
C LYS A 228 21.76 -5.22 22.44
#